data_51a6d0ac89661f660bd0f6decdedd416
#
_entry.id   51a6d0ac89661f660bd0f6decdedd416
#
_cell.length_a   1.000
_cell.length_b   1.000
_cell.length_c   1.000
_cell.angle_alpha   90.00
_cell.angle_beta   90.00
_cell.angle_gamma   90.00
#
_symmetry.space_group_name_H-M   'P 1'
#
loop_
_entity.id
_entity.type
_entity.pdbx_description
1 polymer ?
#
loop_
_entity_poly.entity_id
_entity_poly.type
_entity_poly.pdbx_seq_one_letter_code
_entity_poly.pdbx_strand_id
1 'polypeptide(L)'
;MDRETPMRELRYLVIPLLASACLAAPLAARAQNQQQVVEPGNEQVIVPQVDRRPVNVPKIPSNDFEFGLFGGTYSTQNFGANAVSGLRVGYHITEDYFVEAVYGQTKVSDESFRQILPGGVLSDDSQKLRYYNVSIGVNVLPGEIFWGRNTAKASAVYLIGGVGSTKFNDQRKQTFNVGMGVRLFLKDWMALQVDMRDHIFTLDLLGKRQNTQNLELTGGVTFFF
;
A
#
# COMPACT_ATOMS: atom_id res chain seq x y z
N MET A 1 1.44 61.80 6.75
CA MET A 1 2.22 61.62 5.51
C MET A 1 3.19 60.46 5.76
N ASP A 2 2.62 59.28 5.97
CA ASP A 2 3.38 58.07 6.27
C ASP A 2 2.96 56.97 5.30
N ARG A 3 3.93 56.54 4.54
CA ARG A 3 3.79 55.47 3.54
C ARG A 3 3.98 54.13 4.23
N GLU A 4 2.92 53.39 4.39
CA GLU A 4 3.03 51.96 4.70
C GLU A 4 3.05 51.15 3.39
N THR A 5 4.16 50.55 3.14
CA THR A 5 4.38 49.61 2.04
C THR A 5 3.80 48.23 2.38
N PRO A 6 3.08 47.59 1.47
CA PRO A 6 2.51 46.28 1.73
C PRO A 6 3.54 45.17 1.44
N MET A 7 4.05 44.54 2.51
CA MET A 7 4.76 43.26 2.41
C MET A 7 3.79 42.10 2.68
N ARG A 8 2.97 41.76 1.71
CA ARG A 8 2.00 40.64 1.85
C ARG A 8 1.85 39.72 0.67
N GLU A 9 2.73 39.80 -0.31
CA GLU A 9 2.59 39.02 -1.58
C GLU A 9 3.75 38.05 -1.88
N LEU A 10 4.45 37.53 -0.86
CA LEU A 10 5.58 36.63 -1.15
C LEU A 10 5.47 35.27 -0.44
N ARG A 11 4.28 34.75 -0.25
CA ARG A 11 4.09 33.43 0.41
C ARG A 11 3.43 32.35 -0.42
N TYR A 12 3.16 32.57 -1.70
CA TYR A 12 2.44 31.58 -2.52
C TYR A 12 3.22 31.03 -3.73
N LEU A 13 4.54 31.12 -3.74
CA LEU A 13 5.33 30.76 -4.93
C LEU A 13 6.40 29.68 -4.70
N VAL A 14 6.27 28.81 -3.70
CA VAL A 14 7.29 27.78 -3.42
C VAL A 14 6.75 26.36 -3.35
N ILE A 15 5.51 26.10 -3.74
CA ILE A 15 5.02 24.70 -3.77
C ILE A 15 4.28 24.45 -5.08
N PRO A 16 4.99 24.30 -6.20
CA PRO A 16 4.70 23.24 -7.15
C PRO A 16 5.93 22.77 -7.95
N LEU A 17 7.08 22.52 -7.31
CA LEU A 17 8.27 22.09 -8.06
C LEU A 17 8.80 20.71 -7.65
N LEU A 18 8.05 19.94 -6.88
CA LEU A 18 8.47 18.58 -6.46
C LEU A 18 7.56 17.45 -6.99
N ALA A 19 6.53 17.79 -7.77
CA ALA A 19 5.63 16.79 -8.35
C ALA A 19 5.93 16.43 -9.81
N SER A 20 7.01 16.96 -10.41
CA SER A 20 7.26 16.84 -11.86
C SER A 20 8.50 16.01 -12.24
N ALA A 21 9.16 15.35 -11.31
CA ALA A 21 10.44 14.67 -11.58
C ALA A 21 10.38 13.14 -11.58
N CYS A 22 9.22 12.50 -11.47
CA CYS A 22 9.10 11.03 -11.48
C CYS A 22 8.46 10.44 -12.73
N LEU A 23 8.29 11.19 -13.81
CA LEU A 23 7.62 10.73 -15.03
C LEU A 23 8.51 10.91 -16.25
N ALA A 24 9.73 10.35 -16.28
CA ALA A 24 10.45 10.10 -17.53
C ALA A 24 11.74 9.30 -17.30
N ALA A 25 11.64 7.99 -17.22
CA ALA A 25 12.69 7.13 -17.75
C ALA A 25 12.08 5.77 -18.12
N PRO A 26 11.85 5.49 -19.40
CA PRO A 26 11.76 4.12 -19.84
C PRO A 26 13.18 3.55 -19.76
N LEU A 27 13.50 2.84 -18.71
CA LEU A 27 14.62 1.91 -18.69
C LEU A 27 14.29 0.80 -19.69
N ALA A 28 14.61 1.08 -20.96
CA ALA A 28 14.75 0.03 -21.94
C ALA A 28 15.96 -0.83 -21.50
N ALA A 29 15.70 -1.81 -20.66
CA ALA A 29 16.60 -2.94 -20.50
C ALA A 29 16.61 -3.69 -21.83
N ARG A 30 17.48 -3.26 -22.74
CA ARG A 30 17.89 -4.08 -23.87
C ARG A 30 18.59 -5.29 -23.27
N ALA A 31 17.89 -6.41 -23.23
CA ALA A 31 18.52 -7.71 -23.20
C ALA A 31 19.45 -7.76 -24.42
N GLN A 32 20.73 -7.50 -24.23
CA GLN A 32 21.74 -7.84 -25.22
C GLN A 32 21.77 -9.35 -25.29
N ASN A 33 21.10 -9.86 -26.31
CA ASN A 33 21.34 -11.20 -26.81
C ASN A 33 22.78 -11.21 -27.33
N GLN A 34 23.74 -11.42 -26.43
CA GLN A 34 25.11 -11.77 -26.83
C GLN A 34 25.03 -13.19 -27.40
N GLN A 35 24.80 -13.27 -28.70
CA GLN A 35 25.27 -14.41 -29.46
C GLN A 35 26.77 -14.47 -29.24
N GLN A 36 27.20 -15.32 -28.31
CA GLN A 36 28.59 -15.73 -28.21
C GLN A 36 28.94 -16.41 -29.55
N VAL A 37 29.68 -15.67 -30.35
CA VAL A 37 30.47 -16.27 -31.40
C VAL A 37 31.47 -17.18 -30.72
N VAL A 38 31.20 -18.49 -30.78
CA VAL A 38 32.10 -19.53 -30.27
C VAL A 38 33.33 -19.49 -31.20
N GLU A 39 34.38 -18.85 -30.76
CA GLU A 39 35.69 -19.03 -31.38
C GLU A 39 36.14 -20.46 -31.13
N PRO A 40 36.57 -21.22 -32.13
CA PRO A 40 37.10 -22.56 -32.00
C PRO A 40 38.47 -22.49 -31.32
N GLY A 41 38.52 -22.71 -30.00
CA GLY A 41 39.78 -22.71 -29.25
C GLY A 41 39.67 -22.55 -27.73
N ASN A 42 38.51 -22.16 -27.19
CA ASN A 42 38.32 -22.07 -25.75
C ASN A 42 37.60 -23.34 -25.26
N GLU A 43 38.34 -24.43 -25.12
CA GLU A 43 37.88 -25.56 -24.31
C GLU A 43 37.68 -25.04 -22.89
N GLN A 44 36.46 -25.14 -22.41
CA GLN A 44 36.08 -24.79 -21.03
C GLN A 44 36.85 -25.73 -20.09
N VAL A 45 37.95 -25.21 -19.48
CA VAL A 45 38.88 -25.97 -18.63
C VAL A 45 38.22 -26.47 -17.34
N ILE A 46 37.05 -25.96 -17.00
CA ILE A 46 36.29 -26.38 -15.83
C ILE A 46 34.83 -26.61 -16.25
N VAL A 47 34.43 -27.85 -16.37
CA VAL A 47 33.01 -28.23 -16.43
C VAL A 47 32.53 -28.34 -15.00
N PRO A 48 31.64 -27.45 -14.52
CA PRO A 48 31.09 -27.58 -13.17
C PRO A 48 30.27 -28.88 -13.08
N GLN A 49 30.76 -29.87 -12.35
CA GLN A 49 30.00 -31.08 -12.01
C GLN A 49 28.98 -30.79 -10.91
N VAL A 50 28.23 -29.73 -11.04
CA VAL A 50 27.13 -29.43 -10.10
C VAL A 50 25.85 -29.86 -10.81
N ASP A 51 25.25 -30.94 -10.33
CA ASP A 51 23.91 -31.33 -10.75
C ASP A 51 22.97 -30.11 -10.64
N ARG A 52 22.44 -29.69 -11.78
CA ARG A 52 21.44 -28.63 -11.81
C ARG A 52 20.21 -29.14 -11.05
N ARG A 53 19.99 -28.59 -9.85
CA ARG A 53 18.76 -28.86 -9.11
C ARG A 53 17.56 -28.43 -9.94
N PRO A 54 16.55 -29.28 -10.13
CA PRO A 54 15.29 -28.83 -10.67
C PRO A 54 14.64 -27.88 -9.66
N VAL A 55 14.74 -26.59 -9.91
CA VAL A 55 14.03 -25.56 -9.15
C VAL A 55 12.66 -25.43 -9.80
N ASN A 56 11.59 -25.75 -9.07
CA ASN A 56 10.25 -25.39 -9.47
C ASN A 56 10.14 -23.86 -9.44
N VAL A 57 10.12 -23.27 -10.61
CA VAL A 57 9.90 -21.82 -10.75
C VAL A 57 8.45 -21.56 -10.34
N PRO A 58 8.20 -20.79 -9.27
CA PRO A 58 6.85 -20.46 -8.87
C PRO A 58 6.22 -19.59 -9.95
N LYS A 59 5.01 -19.97 -10.39
CA LYS A 59 4.21 -19.16 -11.30
C LYS A 59 3.39 -18.18 -10.47
N ILE A 60 3.29 -16.94 -10.91
CA ILE A 60 2.27 -16.02 -10.41
C ILE A 60 0.93 -16.58 -10.83
N PRO A 61 -0.06 -16.67 -9.91
CA PRO A 61 -1.38 -17.21 -10.26
C PRO A 61 -1.98 -16.42 -11.41
N SER A 62 -2.53 -17.12 -12.38
CA SER A 62 -3.26 -16.52 -13.52
C SER A 62 -4.73 -16.21 -13.19
N ASN A 63 -5.10 -16.27 -11.93
CA ASN A 63 -6.45 -16.02 -11.47
C ASN A 63 -6.65 -14.49 -11.31
N ASP A 64 -7.68 -13.98 -11.95
CA ASP A 64 -7.91 -12.53 -12.06
C ASP A 64 -8.60 -11.94 -10.84
N PHE A 65 -9.39 -12.75 -10.12
CA PHE A 65 -10.13 -12.28 -8.95
C PHE A 65 -9.45 -12.67 -7.64
N GLU A 66 -9.47 -11.73 -6.70
CA GLU A 66 -9.01 -11.98 -5.34
C GLU A 66 -10.05 -11.57 -4.31
N PHE A 67 -10.13 -12.35 -3.23
CA PHE A 67 -10.88 -12.05 -2.02
C PHE A 67 -9.98 -12.22 -0.81
N GLY A 68 -9.94 -11.23 0.07
CA GLY A 68 -9.07 -11.26 1.24
C GLY A 68 -9.76 -10.80 2.51
N LEU A 69 -9.27 -11.33 3.62
CA LEU A 69 -9.58 -10.88 4.97
C LEU A 69 -8.32 -10.30 5.60
N PHE A 70 -8.46 -9.21 6.32
CA PHE A 70 -7.32 -8.59 6.98
C PHE A 70 -7.66 -8.09 8.39
N GLY A 71 -6.61 -7.97 9.19
CA GLY A 71 -6.66 -7.35 10.51
C GLY A 71 -5.34 -6.68 10.82
N GLY A 72 -5.35 -5.72 11.72
CA GLY A 72 -4.15 -4.98 12.07
C GLY A 72 -4.41 -3.80 12.97
N THR A 73 -3.66 -2.74 12.77
CA THR A 73 -3.71 -1.51 13.57
C THR A 73 -3.98 -0.31 12.68
N TYR A 74 -4.90 0.52 13.12
CA TYR A 74 -5.22 1.81 12.51
C TYR A 74 -4.89 2.93 13.48
N SER A 75 -3.94 3.77 13.14
CA SER A 75 -3.50 4.91 13.93
C SER A 75 -4.16 6.18 13.40
N THR A 76 -5.05 6.76 14.19
CA THR A 76 -5.70 8.03 13.85
C THR A 76 -4.91 9.17 14.45
N GLN A 77 -4.61 10.17 13.65
CA GLN A 77 -3.95 11.38 14.15
C GLN A 77 -4.77 11.99 15.27
N ASN A 78 -4.17 12.20 16.44
CA ASN A 78 -4.75 12.74 17.67
C ASN A 78 -5.64 11.79 18.50
N PHE A 79 -5.97 10.58 18.02
CA PHE A 79 -6.87 9.65 18.72
C PHE A 79 -6.25 8.28 19.01
N GLY A 80 -4.92 8.14 18.82
CA GLY A 80 -4.21 6.91 19.12
C GLY A 80 -4.39 5.81 18.08
N ALA A 81 -3.96 4.60 18.43
CA ALA A 81 -3.98 3.44 17.56
C ALA A 81 -4.96 2.38 18.09
N ASN A 82 -5.77 1.82 17.19
CA ASN A 82 -6.79 0.83 17.52
C ASN A 82 -6.76 -0.33 16.53
N ALA A 83 -7.33 -1.47 16.93
CA ALA A 83 -7.46 -2.60 16.04
C ALA A 83 -8.39 -2.29 14.87
N VAL A 84 -8.00 -2.72 13.68
CA VAL A 84 -8.80 -2.66 12.46
C VAL A 84 -9.00 -4.05 11.91
N SER A 85 -10.14 -4.28 11.29
CA SER A 85 -10.42 -5.49 10.52
C SER A 85 -11.30 -5.17 9.33
N GLY A 86 -11.19 -5.99 8.28
CA GLY A 86 -11.95 -5.75 7.06
C GLY A 86 -11.82 -6.85 6.02
N LEU A 87 -12.41 -6.55 4.89
CA LEU A 87 -12.38 -7.40 3.69
C LEU A 87 -11.80 -6.60 2.53
N ARG A 88 -11.22 -7.33 1.57
CA ARG A 88 -10.77 -6.79 0.29
C ARG A 88 -11.28 -7.66 -0.85
N VAL A 89 -11.54 -7.04 -1.97
CA VAL A 89 -11.86 -7.70 -3.23
C VAL A 89 -11.03 -7.03 -4.30
N GLY A 90 -10.31 -7.79 -5.09
CA GLY A 90 -9.46 -7.29 -6.15
C GLY A 90 -9.71 -7.96 -7.49
N TYR A 91 -9.30 -7.27 -8.52
CA TYR A 91 -9.28 -7.75 -9.88
C TYR A 91 -7.94 -7.40 -10.53
N HIS A 92 -7.22 -8.43 -11.00
CA HIS A 92 -5.95 -8.28 -11.71
C HIS A 92 -6.22 -8.02 -13.19
N ILE A 93 -5.87 -6.83 -13.64
CA ILE A 93 -6.02 -6.42 -15.05
C ILE A 93 -4.89 -7.04 -15.88
N THR A 94 -3.70 -7.05 -15.29
CA THR A 94 -2.48 -7.67 -15.84
C THR A 94 -1.67 -8.24 -14.68
N GLU A 95 -0.55 -8.88 -14.98
CA GLU A 95 0.39 -9.35 -13.94
C GLU A 95 0.93 -8.21 -13.06
N ASP A 96 1.01 -6.99 -13.62
CA ASP A 96 1.56 -5.82 -12.93
C ASP A 96 0.47 -4.93 -12.30
N TYR A 97 -0.72 -4.84 -12.89
CA TYR A 97 -1.76 -3.89 -12.49
C TYR A 97 -3.00 -4.57 -11.95
N PHE A 98 -3.49 -4.07 -10.83
CA PHE A 98 -4.73 -4.55 -10.23
C PHE A 98 -5.58 -3.39 -9.69
N VAL A 99 -6.86 -3.65 -9.53
CA VAL A 99 -7.81 -2.76 -8.85
C VAL A 99 -8.31 -3.47 -7.61
N GLU A 100 -8.39 -2.76 -6.51
CA GLU A 100 -8.82 -3.31 -5.24
C GLU A 100 -9.92 -2.43 -4.62
N ALA A 101 -10.96 -3.07 -4.12
CA ALA A 101 -11.97 -2.47 -3.26
C ALA A 101 -11.81 -3.00 -1.84
N VAL A 102 -11.77 -2.11 -0.86
CA VAL A 102 -11.58 -2.42 0.54
C VAL A 102 -12.73 -1.86 1.38
N TYR A 103 -13.21 -2.66 2.31
CA TYR A 103 -14.06 -2.24 3.40
C TYR A 103 -13.40 -2.57 4.74
N GLY A 104 -13.22 -1.57 5.58
CA GLY A 104 -12.63 -1.75 6.90
C GLY A 104 -13.42 -1.05 7.99
N GLN A 105 -13.25 -1.56 9.21
CA GLN A 105 -13.82 -0.98 10.41
C GLN A 105 -12.82 -0.97 11.55
N THR A 106 -12.84 0.11 12.30
CA THR A 106 -12.03 0.31 13.51
C THR A 106 -12.82 1.12 14.54
N LYS A 107 -12.28 1.21 15.74
CA LYS A 107 -12.77 2.13 16.77
C LYS A 107 -11.76 3.24 16.95
N VAL A 108 -12.24 4.44 17.22
CA VAL A 108 -11.40 5.58 17.56
C VAL A 108 -11.51 5.79 19.06
N SER A 109 -10.37 5.76 19.77
CA SER A 109 -10.35 5.94 21.23
C SER A 109 -10.18 7.41 21.58
N ASP A 110 -10.99 7.93 22.47
CA ASP A 110 -10.87 9.23 23.06
C ASP A 110 -10.21 9.24 24.44
N GLU A 111 -9.52 8.16 24.78
CA GLU A 111 -8.94 7.94 26.11
C GLU A 111 -7.98 9.06 26.53
N SER A 112 -7.20 9.58 25.58
CA SER A 112 -6.32 10.74 25.84
C SER A 112 -7.09 12.01 26.19
N PHE A 113 -8.31 12.19 25.71
CA PHE A 113 -9.17 13.32 26.02
C PHE A 113 -9.92 13.10 27.33
N ARG A 114 -10.22 11.86 27.73
CA ARG A 114 -10.88 11.53 29.01
C ARG A 114 -10.03 11.88 30.23
N GLN A 115 -8.70 11.93 30.06
CA GLN A 115 -7.80 12.39 31.12
C GLN A 115 -7.92 13.87 31.42
N ILE A 116 -8.37 14.67 30.44
CA ILE A 116 -8.50 16.12 30.55
C ILE A 116 -9.96 16.54 30.77
N LEU A 117 -10.89 15.82 30.14
CA LEU A 117 -12.34 16.08 30.19
C LEU A 117 -13.06 14.85 30.75
N PRO A 118 -13.48 14.84 32.03
CA PRO A 118 -14.30 13.78 32.58
C PRO A 118 -15.61 13.67 31.81
N GLY A 119 -15.77 12.59 31.05
CA GLY A 119 -16.93 12.35 30.19
C GLY A 119 -16.57 12.11 28.72
N GLY A 120 -15.33 12.37 28.30
CA GLY A 120 -14.86 12.17 26.93
C GLY A 120 -15.44 13.17 25.91
N VAL A 121 -14.96 13.10 24.69
CA VAL A 121 -15.41 13.94 23.57
C VAL A 121 -16.33 13.14 22.62
N LEU A 122 -16.28 11.82 22.68
CA LEU A 122 -17.01 10.90 21.79
C LEU A 122 -17.98 10.01 22.60
N SER A 123 -19.19 9.83 22.11
CA SER A 123 -20.10 8.78 22.59
C SER A 123 -19.70 7.42 21.99
N ASP A 124 -20.14 6.32 22.61
CA ASP A 124 -19.79 4.95 22.16
C ASP A 124 -20.14 4.66 20.69
N ASP A 125 -21.17 5.27 20.14
CA ASP A 125 -21.53 5.16 18.74
C ASP A 125 -20.65 6.05 17.82
N SER A 126 -20.17 7.18 18.33
CA SER A 126 -19.29 8.10 17.62
C SER A 126 -17.86 7.58 17.48
N GLN A 127 -17.48 6.57 18.29
CA GLN A 127 -16.15 5.95 18.23
C GLN A 127 -15.97 4.99 17.03
N LYS A 128 -17.06 4.58 16.38
CA LYS A 128 -16.98 3.66 15.25
C LYS A 128 -16.55 4.40 13.99
N LEU A 129 -15.40 4.01 13.43
CA LEU A 129 -14.93 4.47 12.14
C LEU A 129 -15.04 3.32 11.13
N ARG A 130 -15.69 3.59 10.01
CA ARG A 130 -15.81 2.67 8.87
C ARG A 130 -15.36 3.37 7.62
N TYR A 131 -14.66 2.65 6.77
CA TYR A 131 -14.21 3.19 5.49
C TYR A 131 -14.40 2.18 4.37
N TYR A 132 -14.55 2.69 3.16
CA TYR A 132 -14.47 1.93 1.92
C TYR A 132 -13.66 2.73 0.91
N ASN A 133 -12.77 2.03 0.22
CA ASN A 133 -11.86 2.62 -0.74
C ASN A 133 -11.85 1.78 -2.01
N VAL A 134 -11.65 2.44 -3.14
CA VAL A 134 -11.29 1.81 -4.41
C VAL A 134 -9.93 2.34 -4.81
N SER A 135 -9.03 1.45 -5.13
CA SER A 135 -7.62 1.77 -5.35
C SER A 135 -7.08 1.03 -6.55
N ILE A 136 -6.11 1.62 -7.21
CA ILE A 136 -5.31 0.98 -8.26
C ILE A 136 -3.97 0.63 -7.64
N GLY A 137 -3.50 -0.57 -7.89
CA GLY A 137 -2.20 -1.06 -7.44
C GLY A 137 -1.31 -1.46 -8.60
N VAL A 138 -0.01 -1.39 -8.36
CA VAL A 138 1.03 -1.81 -9.30
C VAL A 138 2.07 -2.65 -8.58
N ASN A 139 2.38 -3.84 -9.10
CA ASN A 139 3.47 -4.69 -8.66
C ASN A 139 4.78 -4.11 -9.18
N VAL A 140 5.61 -3.55 -8.29
CA VAL A 140 6.86 -2.86 -8.66
C VAL A 140 8.08 -3.76 -8.56
N LEU A 141 8.06 -4.74 -7.66
CA LEU A 141 9.16 -5.67 -7.44
C LEU A 141 8.61 -7.10 -7.31
N PRO A 142 8.44 -7.81 -8.43
CA PRO A 142 8.23 -9.25 -8.39
C PRO A 142 9.51 -9.93 -7.89
N GLY A 143 9.37 -10.94 -7.05
CA GLY A 143 10.49 -11.63 -6.44
C GLY A 143 10.16 -13.04 -6.01
N GLU A 144 11.15 -13.69 -5.44
CA GLU A 144 11.03 -15.02 -4.86
C GLU A 144 11.60 -15.03 -3.45
N ILE A 145 10.89 -15.64 -2.54
CA ILE A 145 11.36 -15.89 -1.18
C ILE A 145 11.66 -17.36 -1.03
N PHE A 146 12.90 -17.68 -0.65
CA PHE A 146 13.31 -19.04 -0.40
C PHE A 146 12.89 -19.47 1.01
N TRP A 147 11.99 -20.45 1.06
CA TRP A 147 11.56 -21.06 2.31
C TRP A 147 12.31 -22.40 2.52
N GLY A 148 13.36 -22.37 3.35
CA GLY A 148 14.23 -23.51 3.55
C GLY A 148 15.18 -23.72 2.35
N ARG A 149 15.66 -24.98 2.20
CA ARG A 149 16.69 -25.29 1.20
C ARG A 149 16.18 -25.55 -0.21
N ASN A 150 14.90 -25.92 -0.38
CA ASN A 150 14.41 -26.49 -1.64
C ASN A 150 13.09 -25.88 -2.13
N THR A 151 12.52 -24.88 -1.44
CA THR A 151 11.23 -24.31 -1.81
C THR A 151 11.37 -22.83 -2.05
N ALA A 152 11.10 -22.37 -3.26
CA ALA A 152 10.92 -20.98 -3.61
C ALA A 152 9.42 -20.65 -3.64
N LYS A 153 9.05 -19.48 -3.16
CA LYS A 153 7.69 -18.94 -3.17
C LYS A 153 7.70 -17.59 -3.87
N ALA A 154 6.78 -17.38 -4.80
CA ALA A 154 6.61 -16.10 -5.45
C ALA A 154 6.22 -15.04 -4.42
N SER A 155 6.75 -13.85 -4.60
CA SER A 155 6.42 -12.68 -3.81
C SER A 155 6.32 -11.46 -4.71
N ALA A 156 5.60 -10.45 -4.28
CA ALA A 156 5.53 -9.17 -4.97
C ALA A 156 5.47 -8.04 -3.95
N VAL A 157 6.24 -6.99 -4.19
CA VAL A 157 6.06 -5.70 -3.53
C VAL A 157 5.24 -4.83 -4.46
N TYR A 158 4.21 -4.19 -3.93
CA TYR A 158 3.32 -3.35 -4.72
C TYR A 158 3.11 -1.99 -4.07
N LEU A 159 2.76 -1.03 -4.91
CA LEU A 159 2.27 0.29 -4.52
C LEU A 159 0.79 0.38 -4.85
N ILE A 160 0.05 1.13 -4.03
CA ILE A 160 -1.38 1.29 -4.19
C ILE A 160 -1.78 2.73 -3.90
N GLY A 161 -2.74 3.24 -4.66
CA GLY A 161 -3.31 4.56 -4.47
C GLY A 161 -4.75 4.61 -4.90
N GLY A 162 -5.58 5.34 -4.16
CA GLY A 162 -7.01 5.36 -4.45
C GLY A 162 -7.80 6.41 -3.70
N VAL A 163 -9.09 6.30 -3.88
CA VAL A 163 -10.08 7.21 -3.28
C VAL A 163 -11.18 6.41 -2.61
N GLY A 164 -11.80 7.03 -1.63
CA GLY A 164 -12.89 6.39 -0.93
C GLY A 164 -13.65 7.35 -0.02
N SER A 165 -14.30 6.78 0.96
CA SER A 165 -15.07 7.54 1.93
C SER A 165 -14.92 6.91 3.31
N THR A 166 -14.67 7.75 4.28
CA THR A 166 -14.61 7.38 5.69
C THR A 166 -15.82 7.97 6.42
N LYS A 167 -16.57 7.11 7.10
CA LYS A 167 -17.66 7.51 7.99
C LYS A 167 -17.13 7.51 9.43
N PHE A 168 -17.14 8.69 10.03
CA PHE A 168 -16.76 8.91 11.41
C PHE A 168 -17.70 9.95 12.03
N ASN A 169 -18.19 9.72 13.26
CA ASN A 169 -19.12 10.59 13.97
C ASN A 169 -20.34 11.00 13.10
N ASP A 170 -20.97 10.00 12.44
CA ASP A 170 -22.09 10.15 11.50
C ASP A 170 -21.84 11.07 10.28
N GLN A 171 -20.64 11.57 10.12
CA GLN A 171 -20.23 12.34 8.96
C GLN A 171 -19.46 11.46 7.97
N ARG A 172 -19.77 11.62 6.68
CA ARG A 172 -19.01 11.01 5.60
C ARG A 172 -17.99 12.01 5.08
N LYS A 173 -16.73 11.60 5.00
CA LYS A 173 -15.64 12.40 4.46
C LYS A 173 -14.99 11.66 3.31
N GLN A 174 -14.68 12.39 2.24
CA GLN A 174 -13.88 11.85 1.16
C GLN A 174 -12.48 11.54 1.68
N THR A 175 -11.95 10.39 1.29
CA THR A 175 -10.66 9.89 1.74
C THR A 175 -9.81 9.59 0.52
N PHE A 176 -8.57 10.03 0.55
CA PHE A 176 -7.51 9.58 -0.35
C PHE A 176 -6.68 8.56 0.39
N ASN A 177 -6.25 7.51 -0.29
CA ASN A 177 -5.34 6.54 0.29
C ASN A 177 -4.13 6.33 -0.62
N VAL A 178 -2.98 6.14 0.00
CA VAL A 178 -1.74 5.75 -0.66
C VAL A 178 -1.02 4.76 0.24
N GLY A 179 -0.39 3.78 -0.34
CA GLY A 179 0.29 2.77 0.46
C GLY A 179 1.20 1.87 -0.34
N MET A 180 1.79 0.95 0.37
CA MET A 180 2.59 -0.13 -0.17
C MET A 180 2.29 -1.42 0.58
N GLY A 181 2.57 -2.53 -0.06
CA GLY A 181 2.41 -3.84 0.57
C GLY A 181 3.32 -4.88 -0.02
N VAL A 182 3.36 -5.99 0.67
CA VAL A 182 4.07 -7.20 0.26
C VAL A 182 3.08 -8.35 0.21
N ARG A 183 3.09 -9.08 -0.90
CA ARG A 183 2.30 -10.29 -1.11
C ARG A 183 3.23 -11.48 -1.23
N LEU A 184 2.96 -12.53 -0.46
CA LEU A 184 3.70 -13.79 -0.47
C LEU A 184 2.75 -14.92 -0.88
N PHE A 185 2.93 -15.49 -2.04
CA PHE A 185 2.12 -16.60 -2.54
C PHE A 185 2.52 -17.90 -1.85
N LEU A 186 1.63 -18.43 -1.01
CA LEU A 186 1.82 -19.73 -0.35
C LEU A 186 1.46 -20.87 -1.28
N LYS A 187 0.40 -20.68 -2.07
CA LYS A 187 -0.11 -21.56 -3.10
C LYS A 187 -0.66 -20.73 -4.26
N ASP A 188 -0.94 -21.35 -5.38
CA ASP A 188 -1.49 -20.68 -6.57
C ASP A 188 -2.83 -19.97 -6.29
N TRP A 189 -3.57 -20.42 -5.29
CA TRP A 189 -4.87 -19.87 -4.90
C TRP A 189 -4.86 -19.09 -3.57
N MET A 190 -3.69 -18.96 -2.87
CA MET A 190 -3.63 -18.32 -1.55
C MET A 190 -2.32 -17.56 -1.34
N ALA A 191 -2.43 -16.33 -0.87
CA ALA A 191 -1.30 -15.51 -0.48
C ALA A 191 -1.48 -14.93 0.94
N LEU A 192 -0.37 -14.66 1.60
CA LEU A 192 -0.28 -13.74 2.74
C LEU A 192 0.03 -12.35 2.22
N GLN A 193 -0.58 -11.36 2.83
CA GLN A 193 -0.43 -9.98 2.42
C GLN A 193 -0.24 -9.09 3.66
N VAL A 194 0.75 -8.20 3.59
CA VAL A 194 1.00 -7.17 4.60
C VAL A 194 0.99 -5.82 3.92
N ASP A 195 0.19 -4.91 4.43
CA ASP A 195 -0.04 -3.58 3.87
C ASP A 195 0.26 -2.49 4.88
N MET A 196 0.83 -1.42 4.39
CA MET A 196 0.92 -0.14 5.08
C MET A 196 0.24 0.91 4.21
N ARG A 197 -0.80 1.58 4.73
CA ARG A 197 -1.59 2.58 4.01
C ARG A 197 -1.74 3.85 4.84
N ASP A 198 -1.69 4.99 4.19
CA ASP A 198 -2.07 6.27 4.76
C ASP A 198 -3.42 6.71 4.20
N HIS A 199 -4.36 6.97 5.08
CA HIS A 199 -5.69 7.46 4.77
C HIS A 199 -5.77 8.95 5.09
N ILE A 200 -5.86 9.76 4.06
CA ILE A 200 -5.85 11.22 4.15
C ILE A 200 -7.28 11.72 3.98
N PHE A 201 -7.85 12.31 5.01
CA PHE A 201 -9.16 12.94 4.96
C PHE A 201 -9.24 14.18 5.86
N THR A 202 -10.23 15.02 5.60
CA THR A 202 -10.40 16.26 6.35
C THR A 202 -11.34 16.04 7.53
N LEU A 203 -10.87 16.33 8.74
CA LEU A 203 -11.69 16.39 9.94
C LEU A 203 -11.99 17.84 10.31
N ASP A 204 -13.22 18.08 10.73
CA ASP A 204 -13.67 19.31 11.35
C ASP A 204 -13.63 19.12 12.87
N LEU A 205 -12.50 19.47 13.48
CA LEU A 205 -12.34 19.44 14.92
C LEU A 205 -12.40 20.86 15.45
N LEU A 206 -13.34 21.13 16.35
CA LEU A 206 -13.51 22.43 17.02
C LEU A 206 -13.63 23.63 16.06
N GLY A 207 -14.30 23.43 14.91
CA GLY A 207 -14.54 24.49 13.93
C GLY A 207 -13.34 24.82 13.02
N LYS A 208 -12.27 24.03 13.07
CA LYS A 208 -11.15 24.13 12.14
C LYS A 208 -11.07 22.90 11.26
N ARG A 209 -11.08 23.10 9.95
CA ARG A 209 -10.79 22.05 8.97
C ARG A 209 -9.31 21.73 8.96
N GLN A 210 -8.96 20.48 9.27
CA GLN A 210 -7.60 19.99 9.21
C GLN A 210 -7.56 18.69 8.41
N ASN A 211 -6.59 18.57 7.51
CA ASN A 211 -6.25 17.31 6.87
C ASN A 211 -5.56 16.43 7.91
N THR A 212 -6.07 15.24 8.11
CA THR A 212 -5.48 14.25 9.01
C THR A 212 -4.89 13.11 8.20
N GLN A 213 -3.74 12.64 8.65
CA GLN A 213 -3.08 11.44 8.15
C GLN A 213 -3.33 10.31 9.14
N ASN A 214 -3.78 9.18 8.62
CA ASN A 214 -4.16 8.05 9.45
C ASN A 214 -3.50 6.79 8.89
N LEU A 215 -2.49 6.33 9.62
CA LEU A 215 -1.67 5.21 9.20
C LEU A 215 -2.33 3.89 9.58
N GLU A 216 -2.48 3.01 8.61
CA GLU A 216 -2.97 1.66 8.77
C GLU A 216 -1.85 0.66 8.46
N LEU A 217 -1.63 -0.30 9.37
CA LEU A 217 -0.76 -1.44 9.17
C LEU A 217 -1.57 -2.71 9.35
N THR A 218 -1.72 -3.49 8.29
CA THR A 218 -2.56 -4.69 8.28
C THR A 218 -1.83 -5.89 7.74
N GLY A 219 -2.23 -7.06 8.24
CA GLY A 219 -1.85 -8.36 7.71
C GLY A 219 -3.10 -9.15 7.38
N GLY A 220 -3.05 -9.97 6.33
CA GLY A 220 -4.23 -10.71 5.90
C GLY A 220 -3.91 -11.91 5.03
N VAL A 221 -4.96 -12.65 4.73
CA VAL A 221 -4.94 -13.78 3.81
C VAL A 221 -5.83 -13.44 2.61
N THR A 222 -5.31 -13.69 1.42
CA THR A 222 -5.99 -13.43 0.16
C THR A 222 -6.11 -14.73 -0.61
N PHE A 223 -7.27 -14.97 -1.19
CA PHE A 223 -7.62 -16.12 -2.01
C PHE A 223 -7.85 -15.68 -3.45
N PHE A 224 -7.30 -16.42 -4.39
CA PHE A 224 -7.38 -16.17 -5.84
C PHE A 224 -8.25 -17.21 -6.52
N PHE A 225 -9.07 -16.78 -7.49
CA PHE A 225 -9.99 -17.66 -8.24
C PHE A 225 -10.36 -17.07 -9.60
#